data_45ddc3fa74f929928d9269d99f89076b
#
_entry.id   45ddc3fa74f929928d9269d99f89076b
#
_cell.length_a   1.000
_cell.length_b   1.000
_cell.length_c   1.000
_cell.angle_alpha   90.00
_cell.angle_beta   90.00
_cell.angle_gamma   90.00
#
_symmetry.space_group_name_H-M   'P 1'
#
loop_
_entity.id
_entity.type
_entity.pdbx_description
1 polymer ?
#
loop_
_entity_poly.entity_id
_entity_poly.type
_entity_poly.pdbx_seq_one_letter_code
_entity_poly.pdbx_strand_id
1 'polypeptide(L)'
;MSADIKDIIDAAYDDAANIGLQTQGEVREAVEEAFELMDSGRARVAEKADGDWQVNMWLKKAVLLYFKLNDMRLMEVDGLGAGNHWDKIPLKTSEWSAEDFKAAGFRAVPGAIVRRSAFIGKGAVLMPSFVNLGAYVGASTMIDTWATVGSCAQIGANVHISGGTGIGGVLEPLHADAEIMYNDCFNSAWSKVAVGVNVRGGEVICVGMFLFQFTRITDRTTGVAMYGESPAGPVVHARTS
;
A
#
# COMPACT_ATOMS: atom_id res chain seq x y z
N MET A 1 -1.62 15.74 -29.62
CA MET A 1 -0.92 15.47 -28.35
C MET A 1 -1.89 14.65 -27.52
N SER A 2 -1.58 13.42 -27.16
CA SER A 2 -2.41 12.69 -26.21
C SER A 2 -2.32 13.47 -24.88
N ALA A 3 -3.46 13.74 -24.26
CA ALA A 3 -3.50 14.33 -22.92
C ALA A 3 -2.70 13.44 -21.97
N ASP A 4 -2.03 14.06 -21.00
CA ASP A 4 -1.35 13.29 -19.95
C ASP A 4 -2.43 12.50 -19.18
N ILE A 5 -2.21 11.21 -18.95
CA ILE A 5 -3.18 10.36 -18.23
C ILE A 5 -3.56 10.95 -16.87
N LYS A 6 -2.63 11.68 -16.25
CA LYS A 6 -2.87 12.42 -15.01
C LYS A 6 -3.95 13.47 -15.18
N ASP A 7 -3.88 14.28 -16.25
CA ASP A 7 -4.85 15.35 -16.51
C ASP A 7 -6.24 14.76 -16.79
N ILE A 8 -6.30 13.62 -17.50
CA ILE A 8 -7.56 12.90 -17.77
C ILE A 8 -8.18 12.42 -16.46
N ILE A 9 -7.39 11.83 -15.58
CA ILE A 9 -7.87 11.30 -14.29
C ILE A 9 -8.30 12.45 -13.37
N ASP A 10 -7.53 13.54 -13.30
CA ASP A 10 -7.88 14.70 -12.48
C ASP A 10 -9.20 15.31 -12.94
N ALA A 11 -9.38 15.53 -14.25
CA ALA A 11 -10.62 16.04 -14.83
C ALA A 11 -11.82 15.10 -14.59
N ALA A 12 -11.63 13.79 -14.78
CA ALA A 12 -12.65 12.79 -14.53
C ALA A 12 -13.05 12.71 -13.05
N TYR A 13 -12.12 12.91 -12.14
CA TYR A 13 -12.39 12.92 -10.71
C TYR A 13 -13.18 14.16 -10.29
N ASP A 14 -12.89 15.32 -10.87
CA ASP A 14 -13.64 16.56 -10.63
C ASP A 14 -15.10 16.45 -11.15
N ASP A 15 -15.32 15.66 -12.20
CA ASP A 15 -16.64 15.31 -12.73
C ASP A 15 -17.16 13.92 -12.28
N ALA A 16 -16.70 13.44 -11.15
CA ALA A 16 -16.99 12.08 -10.68
C ALA A 16 -18.48 11.74 -10.52
N ALA A 17 -19.36 12.74 -10.48
CA ALA A 17 -20.81 12.53 -10.47
C ALA A 17 -21.32 11.91 -11.78
N ASN A 18 -20.67 12.20 -12.91
CA ASN A 18 -21.03 11.72 -14.25
C ASN A 18 -20.23 10.46 -14.66
N ILE A 19 -19.29 10.00 -13.82
CA ILE A 19 -18.50 8.78 -14.06
C ILE A 19 -19.19 7.57 -13.42
N GLY A 20 -19.35 6.51 -14.21
CA GLY A 20 -20.02 5.29 -13.77
C GLY A 20 -19.78 4.10 -14.71
N LEU A 21 -20.58 3.05 -14.54
CA LEU A 21 -20.44 1.77 -15.24
C LEU A 21 -20.49 1.91 -16.78
N GLN A 22 -21.21 2.91 -17.29
CA GLN A 22 -21.37 3.13 -18.73
C GLN A 22 -20.25 3.99 -19.33
N THR A 23 -19.37 4.58 -18.52
CA THR A 23 -18.24 5.37 -19.01
C THR A 23 -17.25 4.48 -19.75
N GLN A 24 -16.91 4.85 -20.98
CA GLN A 24 -16.00 4.16 -21.88
C GLN A 24 -14.94 5.12 -22.43
N GLY A 25 -13.99 4.61 -23.23
CA GLY A 25 -12.97 5.40 -23.91
C GLY A 25 -11.90 5.96 -22.97
N GLU A 26 -11.43 7.14 -23.24
CA GLU A 26 -10.22 7.76 -22.68
C GLU A 26 -10.14 7.71 -21.15
N VAL A 27 -11.24 7.98 -20.45
CA VAL A 27 -11.26 7.94 -18.97
C VAL A 27 -11.03 6.52 -18.44
N ARG A 28 -11.72 5.53 -19.04
CA ARG A 28 -11.54 4.13 -18.63
C ARG A 28 -10.13 3.63 -18.91
N GLU A 29 -9.62 3.97 -20.10
CA GLU A 29 -8.27 3.61 -20.53
C GLU A 29 -7.21 4.23 -19.60
N ALA A 30 -7.35 5.51 -19.25
CA ALA A 30 -6.45 6.19 -18.34
C ALA A 30 -6.45 5.58 -16.93
N VAL A 31 -7.62 5.18 -16.41
CA VAL A 31 -7.73 4.53 -15.10
C VAL A 31 -7.12 3.13 -15.13
N GLU A 32 -7.34 2.35 -16.18
CA GLU A 32 -6.70 1.03 -16.36
C GLU A 32 -5.18 1.16 -16.48
N GLU A 33 -4.68 2.13 -17.24
CA GLU A 33 -3.24 2.39 -17.34
C GLU A 33 -2.64 2.79 -16.00
N ALA A 34 -3.30 3.61 -15.20
CA ALA A 34 -2.87 3.95 -13.85
C ALA A 34 -2.75 2.72 -12.95
N PHE A 35 -3.70 1.78 -13.06
CA PHE A 35 -3.65 0.50 -12.33
C PHE A 35 -2.44 -0.34 -12.77
N GLU A 36 -2.16 -0.44 -14.07
CA GLU A 36 -1.00 -1.16 -14.60
C GLU A 36 0.33 -0.51 -14.17
N LEU A 37 0.38 0.81 -14.14
CA LEU A 37 1.55 1.54 -13.67
C LEU A 37 1.84 1.26 -12.19
N MET A 38 0.81 1.27 -11.34
CA MET A 38 0.94 0.91 -9.93
C MET A 38 1.27 -0.57 -9.74
N ASP A 39 0.56 -1.46 -10.44
CA ASP A 39 0.72 -2.91 -10.32
C ASP A 39 2.12 -3.38 -10.71
N SER A 40 2.71 -2.76 -11.72
CA SER A 40 4.09 -3.01 -12.17
C SER A 40 5.16 -2.24 -11.37
N GLY A 41 4.78 -1.36 -10.46
CA GLY A 41 5.69 -0.51 -9.69
C GLY A 41 6.33 0.62 -10.48
N ARG A 42 5.87 0.90 -11.71
CA ARG A 42 6.35 2.02 -12.55
C ARG A 42 5.86 3.38 -12.06
N ALA A 43 4.73 3.40 -11.35
CA ALA A 43 4.28 4.58 -10.63
C ALA A 43 3.94 4.20 -9.18
N ARG A 44 4.18 5.10 -8.26
CA ARG A 44 3.93 4.92 -6.84
C ARG A 44 3.01 6.02 -6.32
N VAL A 45 2.13 5.66 -5.39
CA VAL A 45 1.25 6.64 -4.73
C VAL A 45 2.05 7.68 -3.95
N ALA A 46 3.18 7.31 -3.39
CA ALA A 46 4.16 8.29 -2.91
C ALA A 46 5.57 7.86 -3.29
N GLU A 47 6.37 8.81 -3.70
CA GLU A 47 7.76 8.62 -4.11
C GLU A 47 8.64 9.78 -3.65
N LYS A 48 9.94 9.54 -3.59
CA LYS A 48 10.90 10.60 -3.27
C LYS A 48 11.20 11.44 -4.50
N ALA A 49 10.97 12.75 -4.38
CA ALA A 49 11.41 13.75 -5.34
C ALA A 49 12.12 14.87 -4.58
N ASP A 50 13.29 15.27 -5.05
CA ASP A 50 14.13 16.34 -4.46
C ASP A 50 14.44 16.15 -2.95
N GLY A 51 14.48 14.90 -2.48
CA GLY A 51 14.76 14.55 -1.08
C GLY A 51 13.54 14.36 -0.20
N ASP A 52 12.41 14.90 -0.59
CA ASP A 52 11.15 14.81 0.14
C ASP A 52 10.16 13.80 -0.49
N TRP A 53 9.20 13.35 0.31
CA TRP A 53 8.12 12.52 -0.19
C TRP A 53 7.04 13.36 -0.84
N GLN A 54 6.72 13.01 -2.08
CA GLN A 54 5.62 13.59 -2.84
C GLN A 54 4.52 12.56 -3.06
N VAL A 55 3.28 12.94 -2.78
CA VAL A 55 2.11 12.07 -2.98
C VAL A 55 1.50 12.34 -4.35
N ASN A 56 1.42 11.31 -5.16
CA ASN A 56 0.78 11.29 -6.47
C ASN A 56 -0.74 11.16 -6.31
N MET A 57 -1.41 12.28 -6.01
CA MET A 57 -2.85 12.31 -5.73
C MET A 57 -3.69 11.76 -6.89
N TRP A 58 -3.25 11.94 -8.13
CA TRP A 58 -3.94 11.42 -9.30
C TRP A 58 -4.06 9.87 -9.30
N LEU A 59 -3.09 9.15 -8.72
CA LEU A 59 -3.18 7.70 -8.56
C LEU A 59 -4.25 7.30 -7.53
N LYS A 60 -4.38 8.04 -6.43
CA LYS A 60 -5.49 7.83 -5.47
C LYS A 60 -6.85 8.10 -6.12
N LYS A 61 -6.94 9.18 -6.91
CA LYS A 61 -8.14 9.50 -7.69
C LYS A 61 -8.47 8.38 -8.69
N ALA A 62 -7.47 7.84 -9.38
CA ALA A 62 -7.64 6.69 -10.28
C ALA A 62 -8.25 5.49 -9.55
N VAL A 63 -7.79 5.19 -8.33
CA VAL A 63 -8.36 4.11 -7.52
C VAL A 63 -9.83 4.36 -7.20
N LEU A 64 -10.20 5.56 -6.80
CA LEU A 64 -11.60 5.91 -6.51
C LEU A 64 -12.49 5.86 -7.77
N LEU A 65 -11.97 6.30 -8.92
CA LEU A 65 -12.66 6.18 -10.20
C LEU A 65 -12.82 4.71 -10.62
N TYR A 66 -11.84 3.84 -10.36
CA TYR A 66 -11.94 2.42 -10.66
C TYR A 66 -13.17 1.77 -9.98
N PHE A 67 -13.44 2.12 -8.72
CA PHE A 67 -14.64 1.63 -8.01
C PHE A 67 -15.95 2.10 -8.65
N LYS A 68 -15.96 3.27 -9.28
CA LYS A 68 -17.15 3.78 -10.00
C LYS A 68 -17.31 3.14 -11.37
N LEU A 69 -16.20 2.89 -12.07
CA LEU A 69 -16.18 2.33 -13.41
C LEU A 69 -16.51 0.84 -13.45
N ASN A 70 -16.34 0.10 -12.35
CA ASN A 70 -16.52 -1.33 -12.32
C ASN A 70 -17.67 -1.74 -11.39
N ASP A 71 -18.42 -2.74 -11.83
CA ASP A 71 -19.45 -3.36 -11.03
C ASP A 71 -18.89 -4.53 -10.21
N MET A 72 -19.69 -4.95 -9.24
CA MET A 72 -19.43 -6.17 -8.48
C MET A 72 -19.45 -7.39 -9.40
N ARG A 73 -18.52 -8.30 -9.22
CA ARG A 73 -18.46 -9.55 -9.97
C ARG A 73 -18.14 -10.74 -9.10
N LEU A 74 -18.57 -11.91 -9.54
CA LEU A 74 -18.18 -13.16 -8.92
C LEU A 74 -16.69 -13.41 -9.18
N MET A 75 -15.97 -13.74 -8.12
CA MET A 75 -14.57 -14.11 -8.16
C MET A 75 -14.42 -15.47 -7.46
N GLU A 76 -13.93 -16.45 -8.18
CA GLU A 76 -13.64 -17.77 -7.65
C GLU A 76 -12.18 -17.81 -7.19
N VAL A 77 -11.95 -18.25 -5.98
CA VAL A 77 -10.62 -18.37 -5.40
C VAL A 77 -10.42 -19.79 -4.89
N ASP A 78 -9.35 -20.43 -5.33
CA ASP A 78 -8.93 -21.75 -4.89
C ASP A 78 -7.96 -21.69 -3.69
N GLY A 79 -7.91 -22.75 -2.91
CA GLY A 79 -6.96 -22.90 -1.80
C GLY A 79 -7.46 -22.34 -0.48
N LEU A 80 -6.58 -21.82 0.36
CA LEU A 80 -6.96 -21.22 1.64
C LEU A 80 -7.77 -19.95 1.40
N GLY A 81 -8.97 -19.91 1.92
CA GLY A 81 -9.99 -18.90 1.60
C GLY A 81 -10.78 -19.22 0.33
N ALA A 82 -10.72 -20.50 -0.13
CA ALA A 82 -11.49 -20.99 -1.27
C ALA A 82 -12.97 -20.67 -1.16
N GLY A 83 -13.57 -20.35 -2.30
CA GLY A 83 -14.99 -20.07 -2.40
C GLY A 83 -15.29 -18.93 -3.35
N ASN A 84 -16.56 -18.54 -3.33
CA ASN A 84 -17.06 -17.46 -4.14
C ASN A 84 -16.96 -16.13 -3.36
N HIS A 85 -16.35 -15.14 -3.99
CA HIS A 85 -16.26 -13.79 -3.47
C HIS A 85 -17.00 -12.81 -4.38
N TRP A 86 -17.41 -11.68 -3.85
CA TRP A 86 -18.18 -10.67 -4.57
C TRP A 86 -17.54 -9.30 -4.38
N ASP A 87 -16.74 -8.86 -5.36
CA ASP A 87 -16.00 -7.59 -5.28
C ASP A 87 -15.79 -6.99 -6.68
N LYS A 88 -15.37 -5.74 -6.70
CA LYS A 88 -15.06 -4.97 -7.91
C LYS A 88 -13.61 -5.16 -8.39
N ILE A 89 -12.68 -5.45 -7.48
CA ILE A 89 -11.25 -5.49 -7.74
C ILE A 89 -10.72 -6.92 -7.63
N PRO A 90 -10.16 -7.48 -8.73
CA PRO A 90 -9.59 -8.81 -8.70
C PRO A 90 -8.33 -8.89 -7.83
N LEU A 91 -7.95 -10.08 -7.47
CA LEU A 91 -6.64 -10.34 -6.88
C LEU A 91 -5.56 -10.22 -7.97
N LYS A 92 -4.39 -9.71 -7.58
CA LYS A 92 -3.23 -9.57 -8.47
C LYS A 92 -2.84 -10.89 -9.14
N THR A 93 -2.93 -11.99 -8.42
CA THR A 93 -2.42 -13.30 -8.84
C THR A 93 -3.49 -14.27 -9.31
N SER A 94 -4.75 -13.83 -9.47
CA SER A 94 -5.88 -14.73 -9.80
C SER A 94 -5.71 -15.49 -11.12
N GLU A 95 -4.98 -14.90 -12.07
CA GLU A 95 -4.78 -15.48 -13.40
C GLU A 95 -3.30 -15.83 -13.66
N TRP A 96 -2.45 -15.82 -12.62
CA TRP A 96 -1.02 -16.03 -12.79
C TRP A 96 -0.64 -17.49 -12.95
N SER A 97 0.21 -17.73 -13.92
CA SER A 97 0.91 -18.98 -14.14
C SER A 97 2.18 -19.09 -13.26
N ALA A 98 2.80 -20.26 -13.26
CA ALA A 98 4.09 -20.45 -12.59
C ALA A 98 5.20 -19.56 -13.18
N GLU A 99 5.11 -19.25 -14.47
CA GLU A 99 6.05 -18.37 -15.18
C GLU A 99 5.91 -16.93 -14.70
N ASP A 100 4.68 -16.46 -14.44
CA ASP A 100 4.43 -15.11 -13.92
C ASP A 100 5.03 -14.94 -12.52
N PHE A 101 4.86 -15.93 -11.63
CA PHE A 101 5.49 -15.94 -10.32
C PHE A 101 7.02 -15.93 -10.39
N LYS A 102 7.61 -16.71 -11.31
CA LYS A 102 9.07 -16.71 -11.52
C LYS A 102 9.57 -15.37 -12.03
N ALA A 103 8.84 -14.75 -12.95
CA ALA A 103 9.18 -13.44 -13.50
C ALA A 103 9.09 -12.33 -12.42
N ALA A 104 8.03 -12.33 -11.64
CA ALA A 104 7.83 -11.38 -10.53
C ALA A 104 8.84 -11.60 -9.40
N GLY A 105 9.24 -12.83 -9.15
CA GLY A 105 10.33 -13.20 -8.25
C GLY A 105 10.04 -13.01 -6.76
N PHE A 106 8.78 -13.00 -6.34
CA PHE A 106 8.37 -13.02 -4.93
C PHE A 106 7.71 -14.35 -4.55
N ARG A 107 7.61 -14.62 -3.25
CA ARG A 107 6.95 -15.81 -2.72
C ARG A 107 5.64 -15.42 -2.02
N ALA A 108 4.54 -16.04 -2.40
CA ALA A 108 3.25 -15.95 -1.72
C ALA A 108 2.87 -17.31 -1.12
N VAL A 109 2.66 -17.35 0.19
CA VAL A 109 2.18 -18.54 0.89
C VAL A 109 0.68 -18.67 0.66
N PRO A 110 0.10 -19.88 0.57
CA PRO A 110 -1.34 -20.04 0.48
C PRO A 110 -2.08 -19.23 1.57
N GLY A 111 -3.05 -18.42 1.15
CA GLY A 111 -3.75 -17.49 2.04
C GLY A 111 -3.20 -16.06 2.05
N ALA A 112 -2.10 -15.78 1.35
CA ALA A 112 -1.69 -14.41 1.07
C ALA A 112 -2.64 -13.78 0.05
N ILE A 113 -3.19 -12.61 0.39
CA ILE A 113 -4.13 -11.86 -0.45
C ILE A 113 -3.45 -10.57 -0.92
N VAL A 114 -3.35 -10.42 -2.23
CA VAL A 114 -2.83 -9.21 -2.87
C VAL A 114 -3.87 -8.69 -3.85
N ARG A 115 -4.39 -7.49 -3.62
CA ARG A 115 -5.33 -6.86 -4.55
C ARG A 115 -4.61 -6.27 -5.75
N ARG A 116 -5.23 -6.30 -6.94
CA ARG A 116 -4.70 -5.65 -8.15
C ARG A 116 -4.30 -4.20 -7.88
N SER A 117 -3.29 -3.71 -8.54
CA SER A 117 -2.59 -2.44 -8.37
C SER A 117 -1.64 -2.37 -7.15
N ALA A 118 -1.56 -3.39 -6.32
CA ALA A 118 -0.49 -3.48 -5.34
C ALA A 118 0.80 -4.01 -5.99
N PHE A 119 1.92 -3.33 -5.78
CA PHE A 119 3.23 -3.80 -6.25
C PHE A 119 3.93 -4.63 -5.17
N ILE A 120 4.50 -5.76 -5.58
CA ILE A 120 5.32 -6.63 -4.72
C ILE A 120 6.70 -6.79 -5.35
N GLY A 121 7.71 -6.32 -4.64
CA GLY A 121 9.10 -6.34 -5.08
C GLY A 121 9.73 -7.73 -5.10
N LYS A 122 10.76 -7.88 -5.93
CA LYS A 122 11.50 -9.13 -6.08
C LYS A 122 12.11 -9.57 -4.74
N GLY A 123 12.05 -10.87 -4.45
CA GLY A 123 12.55 -11.46 -3.21
C GLY A 123 11.64 -11.23 -1.99
N ALA A 124 10.54 -10.52 -2.14
CA ALA A 124 9.57 -10.38 -1.05
C ALA A 124 8.93 -11.72 -0.68
N VAL A 125 8.51 -11.83 0.58
CA VAL A 125 7.81 -13.01 1.10
C VAL A 125 6.52 -12.55 1.75
N LEU A 126 5.40 -13.09 1.24
CA LEU A 126 4.08 -12.86 1.80
C LEU A 126 3.62 -14.13 2.49
N MET A 127 3.53 -14.11 3.80
CA MET A 127 2.80 -15.11 4.59
C MET A 127 1.28 -14.89 4.38
N PRO A 128 0.38 -15.71 4.97
CA PRO A 128 -1.05 -15.43 4.96
C PRO A 128 -1.31 -14.03 5.53
N SER A 129 -1.48 -13.06 4.66
CA SER A 129 -1.49 -11.63 4.96
C SER A 129 -2.36 -10.90 3.93
N PHE A 130 -2.60 -9.62 4.13
CA PHE A 130 -3.41 -8.82 3.23
C PHE A 130 -2.65 -7.58 2.74
N VAL A 131 -2.49 -7.45 1.43
CA VAL A 131 -1.92 -6.26 0.77
C VAL A 131 -3.00 -5.61 -0.09
N ASN A 132 -3.37 -4.40 0.26
CA ASN A 132 -4.45 -3.69 -0.39
C ASN A 132 -3.97 -2.93 -1.64
N LEU A 133 -4.92 -2.50 -2.45
CA LEU A 133 -4.71 -1.80 -3.73
C LEU A 133 -3.85 -0.53 -3.56
N GLY A 134 -3.05 -0.23 -4.59
CA GLY A 134 -2.14 0.93 -4.59
C GLY A 134 -0.97 0.84 -3.61
N ALA A 135 -0.91 -0.21 -2.77
CA ALA A 135 0.23 -0.42 -1.88
C ALA A 135 1.50 -0.77 -2.66
N TYR A 136 2.63 -0.36 -2.12
CA TYR A 136 3.95 -0.72 -2.64
C TYR A 136 4.73 -1.47 -1.58
N VAL A 137 5.16 -2.68 -1.88
CA VAL A 137 6.03 -3.51 -1.04
C VAL A 137 7.37 -3.67 -1.71
N GLY A 138 8.43 -3.12 -1.11
CA GLY A 138 9.78 -3.13 -1.65
C GLY A 138 10.43 -4.51 -1.67
N ALA A 139 11.55 -4.61 -2.39
CA ALA A 139 12.29 -5.86 -2.56
C ALA A 139 12.75 -6.46 -1.23
N SER A 140 12.79 -7.79 -1.15
CA SER A 140 13.27 -8.56 0.02
C SER A 140 12.51 -8.27 1.33
N THR A 141 11.33 -7.67 1.24
CA THR A 141 10.46 -7.37 2.40
C THR A 141 9.63 -8.59 2.75
N MET A 142 9.45 -8.82 4.05
CA MET A 142 8.53 -9.84 4.57
C MET A 142 7.26 -9.21 5.11
N ILE A 143 6.12 -9.68 4.64
CA ILE A 143 4.80 -9.41 5.22
C ILE A 143 4.35 -10.69 5.93
N ASP A 144 4.43 -10.71 7.24
CA ASP A 144 4.23 -11.91 8.04
C ASP A 144 2.74 -12.19 8.31
N THR A 145 2.48 -13.30 9.03
CA THR A 145 1.16 -13.90 9.20
C THR A 145 0.15 -12.93 9.82
N TRP A 146 -1.00 -12.79 9.17
CA TRP A 146 -2.09 -11.88 9.53
C TRP A 146 -1.71 -10.40 9.59
N ALA A 147 -0.57 -10.03 9.02
CA ALA A 147 -0.24 -8.61 8.83
C ALA A 147 -1.08 -8.00 7.70
N THR A 148 -1.30 -6.70 7.79
CA THR A 148 -2.07 -5.93 6.82
C THR A 148 -1.27 -4.74 6.33
N VAL A 149 -1.20 -4.57 5.01
CA VAL A 149 -0.69 -3.36 4.35
C VAL A 149 -1.90 -2.66 3.72
N GLY A 150 -2.22 -1.50 4.24
CA GLY A 150 -3.40 -0.72 3.85
C GLY A 150 -3.29 -0.12 2.45
N SER A 151 -4.40 0.41 1.96
CA SER A 151 -4.47 1.04 0.62
C SER A 151 -3.44 2.15 0.50
N CYS A 152 -2.69 2.14 -0.59
CA CYS A 152 -1.71 3.17 -0.91
C CYS A 152 -0.50 3.28 0.04
N ALA A 153 -0.35 2.40 1.02
CA ALA A 153 0.81 2.38 1.91
C ALA A 153 2.10 2.04 1.15
N GLN A 154 3.21 2.66 1.53
CA GLN A 154 4.50 2.54 0.85
C GLN A 154 5.52 1.89 1.78
N ILE A 155 5.85 0.64 1.54
CA ILE A 155 6.83 -0.13 2.31
C ILE A 155 8.12 -0.22 1.52
N GLY A 156 9.22 0.14 2.16
CA GLY A 156 10.57 0.07 1.59
C GLY A 156 11.09 -1.36 1.37
N ALA A 157 12.35 -1.45 0.97
CA ALA A 157 13.05 -2.72 0.82
C ALA A 157 13.60 -3.23 2.16
N ASN A 158 13.80 -4.56 2.28
CA ASN A 158 14.36 -5.24 3.47
C ASN A 158 13.58 -4.95 4.76
N VAL A 159 12.29 -4.68 4.67
CA VAL A 159 11.43 -4.41 5.82
C VAL A 159 10.85 -5.72 6.34
N HIS A 160 10.73 -5.84 7.66
CA HIS A 160 9.98 -6.93 8.28
C HIS A 160 8.71 -6.39 8.94
N ILE A 161 7.57 -6.73 8.38
CA ILE A 161 6.25 -6.47 8.97
C ILE A 161 5.83 -7.75 9.70
N SER A 162 6.01 -7.79 11.02
CA SER A 162 5.77 -9.00 11.81
C SER A 162 4.28 -9.35 11.94
N GLY A 163 4.02 -10.54 12.47
CA GLY A 163 2.67 -11.10 12.57
C GLY A 163 1.65 -10.18 13.26
N GLY A 164 0.46 -10.07 12.67
CA GLY A 164 -0.63 -9.25 13.19
C GLY A 164 -0.42 -7.73 13.13
N THR A 165 0.71 -7.28 12.60
CA THR A 165 0.99 -5.86 12.40
C THR A 165 0.01 -5.24 11.40
N GLY A 166 -0.44 -4.01 11.63
CA GLY A 166 -1.25 -3.25 10.69
C GLY A 166 -0.55 -1.98 10.27
N ILE A 167 -0.26 -1.89 8.97
CA ILE A 167 0.08 -0.63 8.33
C ILE A 167 -1.20 -0.06 7.76
N GLY A 168 -1.56 1.15 8.19
CA GLY A 168 -2.76 1.83 7.76
C GLY A 168 -2.74 2.16 6.27
N GLY A 169 -3.85 2.64 5.78
CA GLY A 169 -3.99 3.12 4.42
C GLY A 169 -4.87 4.34 4.42
N VAL A 170 -4.54 5.32 3.61
CA VAL A 170 -5.32 6.55 3.47
C VAL A 170 -5.81 6.68 2.04
N LEU A 171 -7.05 6.24 1.82
CA LEU A 171 -7.72 6.36 0.53
C LEU A 171 -9.01 7.19 0.63
N GLU A 172 -9.85 6.90 1.62
CA GLU A 172 -11.10 7.59 1.87
C GLU A 172 -11.21 8.02 3.35
N PRO A 173 -11.46 9.32 3.60
CA PRO A 173 -11.49 10.43 2.66
C PRO A 173 -10.14 10.66 1.97
N LEU A 174 -10.17 11.27 0.77
CA LEU A 174 -8.96 11.52 -0.02
C LEU A 174 -8.03 12.51 0.73
N HIS A 175 -6.90 12.01 1.21
CA HIS A 175 -5.89 12.81 1.91
C HIS A 175 -4.58 12.86 1.13
N ALA A 176 -3.85 13.97 1.29
CA ALA A 176 -2.53 14.14 0.68
C ALA A 176 -1.43 13.32 1.37
N ASP A 177 -1.72 12.68 2.51
CA ASP A 177 -0.76 11.88 3.25
C ASP A 177 -0.70 10.43 2.72
N ALA A 178 0.42 9.76 2.97
CA ALA A 178 0.60 8.33 2.79
C ALA A 178 1.35 7.76 3.99
N GLU A 179 1.07 6.52 4.35
CA GLU A 179 1.90 5.78 5.31
C GLU A 179 3.17 5.35 4.60
N ILE A 180 4.31 5.75 5.15
CA ILE A 180 5.60 5.47 4.55
C ILE A 180 6.49 4.77 5.57
N MET A 181 6.92 3.58 5.23
CA MET A 181 7.95 2.85 5.95
C MET A 181 9.20 2.76 5.06
N TYR A 182 10.28 3.32 5.54
CA TYR A 182 11.54 3.33 4.80
C TYR A 182 12.20 1.94 4.79
N ASN A 183 13.35 1.84 4.12
CA ASN A 183 14.10 0.59 4.04
C ASN A 183 14.64 0.15 5.41
N ASP A 184 14.90 -1.16 5.54
CA ASP A 184 15.60 -1.78 6.65
C ASP A 184 14.88 -1.64 8.00
N CYS A 185 13.58 -1.38 8.02
CA CYS A 185 12.78 -1.27 9.24
C CYS A 185 12.31 -2.63 9.74
N PHE A 186 12.17 -2.75 11.06
CA PHE A 186 11.58 -3.90 11.71
C PHE A 186 10.36 -3.49 12.53
N ASN A 187 9.18 -3.90 12.10
CA ASN A 187 7.93 -3.60 12.78
C ASN A 187 7.45 -4.84 13.52
N SER A 188 7.60 -4.85 14.85
CA SER A 188 7.31 -6.01 15.68
C SER A 188 5.81 -6.34 15.75
N ALA A 189 5.51 -7.58 16.15
CA ALA A 189 4.17 -8.15 16.13
C ALA A 189 3.11 -7.27 16.81
N TRP A 190 1.89 -7.27 16.25
CA TRP A 190 0.72 -6.57 16.76
C TRP A 190 0.83 -5.06 16.86
N SER A 191 1.89 -4.44 16.34
CA SER A 191 2.00 -2.99 16.26
C SER A 191 1.11 -2.42 15.15
N LYS A 192 0.76 -1.15 15.26
CA LYS A 192 -0.04 -0.42 14.28
C LYS A 192 0.66 0.89 13.92
N VAL A 193 0.79 1.14 12.62
CA VAL A 193 1.28 2.39 12.06
C VAL A 193 0.19 2.93 11.15
N ALA A 194 -0.36 4.08 11.43
CA ALA A 194 -1.51 4.60 10.72
C ALA A 194 -1.52 6.13 10.63
N VAL A 195 -2.27 6.64 9.65
CA VAL A 195 -2.58 8.05 9.42
C VAL A 195 -1.33 8.92 9.24
N GLY A 196 -0.66 8.74 8.09
CA GLY A 196 0.42 9.64 7.63
C GLY A 196 1.71 9.55 8.45
N VAL A 197 1.95 8.44 9.14
CA VAL A 197 3.20 8.23 9.89
C VAL A 197 4.33 7.84 8.96
N ASN A 198 5.47 8.52 9.11
CA ASN A 198 6.73 8.20 8.44
C ASN A 198 7.66 7.45 9.39
N VAL A 199 7.90 6.15 9.14
CA VAL A 199 8.87 5.32 9.86
C VAL A 199 10.19 5.35 9.11
N ARG A 200 11.20 6.03 9.67
CA ARG A 200 12.50 6.25 9.00
C ARG A 200 13.37 5.00 8.99
N GLY A 201 14.38 5.00 8.10
CA GLY A 201 15.19 3.82 7.82
C GLY A 201 15.92 3.22 9.03
N GLY A 202 15.94 1.89 9.10
CA GLY A 202 16.62 1.14 10.17
C GLY A 202 15.90 1.15 11.52
N GLU A 203 14.66 1.63 11.58
CA GLU A 203 13.92 1.74 12.84
C GLU A 203 13.31 0.41 13.26
N VAL A 204 13.29 0.19 14.58
CA VAL A 204 12.61 -0.94 15.21
C VAL A 204 11.42 -0.44 16.04
N ILE A 205 10.21 -0.82 15.65
CA ILE A 205 8.99 -0.58 16.40
C ILE A 205 8.70 -1.80 17.26
N CYS A 206 8.62 -1.62 18.59
CA CYS A 206 8.39 -2.71 19.53
C CYS A 206 6.97 -3.29 19.45
N VAL A 207 6.81 -4.48 20.02
CA VAL A 207 5.54 -5.23 20.07
C VAL A 207 4.40 -4.38 20.65
N GLY A 208 3.24 -4.43 20.00
CA GLY A 208 2.02 -3.80 20.48
C GLY A 208 2.01 -2.27 20.47
N MET A 209 2.96 -1.64 19.77
CA MET A 209 2.98 -0.18 19.64
C MET A 209 1.90 0.32 18.69
N PHE A 210 1.28 1.45 19.06
CA PHE A 210 0.31 2.17 18.23
C PHE A 210 0.88 3.55 17.90
N LEU A 211 1.24 3.77 16.64
CA LEU A 211 1.78 5.01 16.12
C LEU A 211 0.76 5.67 15.19
N PHE A 212 0.37 6.89 15.55
CA PHE A 212 -0.50 7.75 14.75
C PHE A 212 0.17 9.12 14.57
N GLN A 213 -0.30 9.88 13.61
CA GLN A 213 0.17 11.24 13.32
C GLN A 213 0.33 12.14 14.59
N PHE A 214 -0.52 11.93 15.60
CA PHE A 214 -0.50 12.69 16.84
C PHE A 214 0.22 11.98 18.00
N THR A 215 0.78 10.80 17.78
CA THR A 215 1.54 10.09 18.80
C THR A 215 2.82 10.85 19.10
N ARG A 216 3.00 11.21 20.37
CA ARG A 216 4.22 11.88 20.83
C ARG A 216 5.33 10.85 20.98
N ILE A 217 6.35 10.97 20.15
CA ILE A 217 7.61 10.19 20.26
C ILE A 217 8.64 11.13 20.88
N THR A 218 9.29 10.70 21.96
CA THR A 218 10.32 11.50 22.62
C THR A 218 11.65 10.79 22.53
N ASP A 219 12.63 11.44 21.93
CA ASP A 219 14.02 10.99 21.97
C ASP A 219 14.52 11.11 23.43
N ARG A 220 14.90 9.98 24.00
CA ARG A 220 15.33 9.92 25.40
C ARG A 220 16.72 10.54 25.64
N THR A 221 17.53 10.64 24.58
CA THR A 221 18.88 11.20 24.65
C THR A 221 18.84 12.72 24.64
N THR A 222 18.03 13.29 23.76
CA THR A 222 17.95 14.75 23.55
C THR A 222 16.78 15.40 24.28
N GLY A 223 15.75 14.62 24.66
CA GLY A 223 14.50 15.13 25.22
C GLY A 223 13.57 15.75 24.16
N VAL A 224 13.94 15.73 22.90
CA VAL A 224 13.13 16.31 21.81
C VAL A 224 11.92 15.44 21.54
N ALA A 225 10.75 16.09 21.43
CA ALA A 225 9.50 15.43 21.04
C ALA A 225 9.22 15.63 19.56
N MET A 226 8.77 14.55 18.90
CA MET A 226 8.39 14.50 17.50
C MET A 226 6.97 13.97 17.36
N TYR A 227 6.32 14.28 16.23
CA TYR A 227 4.96 13.84 15.91
C TYR A 227 4.90 13.47 14.44
N GLY A 228 4.14 12.42 14.08
CA GLY A 228 3.94 11.98 12.69
C GLY A 228 5.15 11.34 12.02
N GLU A 229 6.30 11.39 12.63
CA GLU A 229 7.52 10.73 12.15
C GLU A 229 8.35 10.21 13.34
N SER A 230 9.14 9.19 13.07
CA SER A 230 10.12 8.67 14.02
C SER A 230 11.54 8.91 13.50
N PRO A 231 12.53 9.11 14.37
CA PRO A 231 13.89 9.35 13.94
C PRO A 231 14.53 8.07 13.37
N ALA A 232 15.45 8.21 12.43
CA ALA A 232 16.12 7.05 11.81
C ALA A 232 16.96 6.25 12.82
N GLY A 233 16.86 4.92 12.78
CA GLY A 233 17.69 3.99 13.53
C GLY A 233 17.37 3.72 15.00
N PRO A 234 16.49 4.44 15.70
CA PRO A 234 16.18 4.16 17.10
C PRO A 234 15.15 3.04 17.28
N VAL A 235 15.04 2.59 18.52
CA VAL A 235 13.98 1.68 18.95
C VAL A 235 12.85 2.48 19.58
N VAL A 236 11.64 2.35 19.01
CA VAL A 236 10.42 2.95 19.56
C VAL A 236 9.71 1.93 20.44
N HIS A 237 9.57 2.25 21.71
CA HIS A 237 8.86 1.42 22.69
C HIS A 237 7.94 2.25 23.60
N ALA A 238 6.92 1.59 24.16
CA ALA A 238 6.06 2.23 25.15
C ALA A 238 6.89 2.64 26.40
N ARG A 239 6.53 3.78 26.98
CA ARG A 239 7.11 4.19 28.25
C ARG A 239 6.61 3.22 29.34
N THR A 240 7.52 2.45 29.92
CA THR A 240 7.29 1.79 31.20
C THR A 240 7.51 2.83 32.29
N SER A 241 6.45 3.12 33.04
CA SER A 241 6.48 4.00 34.23
C SER A 241 7.42 3.46 35.30
#